data_807494ccd3afb122746183ab684be13d
#
_entry.id   807494ccd3afb122746183ab684be13d
#
_cell.length_a   1.000
_cell.length_b   1.000
_cell.length_c   1.000
_cell.angle_alpha   90.00
_cell.angle_beta   90.00
_cell.angle_gamma   90.00
#
_symmetry.space_group_name_H-M   'P 1'
#
loop_
_entity.id
_entity.type
_entity.pdbx_description
1 polymer ?
#
loop_
_entity_poly.entity_id
_entity_poly.type
_entity_poly.pdbx_seq_one_letter_code
_entity_poly.pdbx_strand_id
1 'polypeptide(L)'
;MLALEEIIGDEVVSADGKLIGVVGGIAIDTDTWKAPVIRICLNRGVEMSIGITKPLFGAACFFMESSHAEYVSDLVTLSKNLGDLKNFLIDPEQVPLMAGDIVGKRVLGLKGREIGTVESIILDTNGTWMVRSFNVRLEKRVLGDLKVKKRLLTTPLVSIATKDIRTVGDLVMLAIDANQLKEMLEKS
;
A
#
# COMPACT_ATOMS: atom_id res chain seq x y z
N MET A 1 -4.35 5.78 10.67
CA MET A 1 -3.23 5.21 9.88
C MET A 1 -3.41 3.71 9.89
N LEU A 2 -3.36 3.10 8.74
CA LEU A 2 -3.60 1.66 8.53
C LEU A 2 -2.42 1.05 7.77
N ALA A 3 -2.10 -0.20 8.06
CA ALA A 3 -1.20 -0.97 7.22
C ALA A 3 -1.92 -1.40 5.93
N LEU A 4 -1.19 -1.54 4.84
CA LEU A 4 -1.76 -1.93 3.54
C LEU A 4 -2.59 -3.21 3.64
N GLU A 5 -2.10 -4.19 4.37
CA GLU A 5 -2.75 -5.49 4.58
C GLU A 5 -4.05 -5.41 5.40
N GLU A 6 -4.27 -4.33 6.14
CA GLU A 6 -5.52 -4.08 6.87
C GLU A 6 -6.63 -3.56 5.96
N ILE A 7 -6.27 -3.04 4.78
CA ILE A 7 -7.23 -2.47 3.81
C ILE A 7 -7.50 -3.47 2.66
N ILE A 8 -6.48 -4.23 2.27
CA ILE A 8 -6.63 -5.21 1.19
C ILE A 8 -7.54 -6.34 1.62
N GLY A 9 -8.61 -6.55 0.86
CA GLY A 9 -9.64 -7.55 1.14
C GLY A 9 -10.86 -6.99 1.85
N ASP A 10 -10.82 -5.74 2.35
CA ASP A 10 -11.99 -5.11 2.95
C ASP A 10 -13.14 -4.99 1.96
N GLU A 11 -14.35 -5.19 2.45
CA GLU A 11 -15.56 -5.03 1.65
C GLU A 11 -15.75 -3.56 1.22
N VAL A 12 -16.21 -3.39 -0.01
CA VAL A 12 -16.49 -2.07 -0.59
C VAL A 12 -17.98 -1.91 -0.81
N VAL A 13 -18.53 -0.81 -0.26
CA VAL A 13 -19.96 -0.48 -0.32
C VAL A 13 -20.14 0.87 -1.03
N SER A 14 -21.10 0.96 -1.95
CA SER A 14 -21.47 2.21 -2.61
C SER A 14 -22.26 3.15 -1.70
N ALA A 15 -22.38 4.44 -2.07
CA ALA A 15 -23.17 5.42 -1.33
C ALA A 15 -24.64 5.03 -1.16
N ASP A 16 -25.19 4.24 -2.07
CA ASP A 16 -26.57 3.70 -2.00
C ASP A 16 -26.66 2.34 -1.28
N GLY A 17 -25.60 1.97 -0.51
CA GLY A 17 -25.59 0.79 0.35
C GLY A 17 -25.50 -0.55 -0.37
N LYS A 18 -24.96 -0.59 -1.59
CA LYS A 18 -24.77 -1.83 -2.35
C LYS A 18 -23.36 -2.38 -2.13
N LEU A 19 -23.27 -3.65 -1.77
CA LEU A 19 -21.99 -4.36 -1.67
C LEU A 19 -21.43 -4.58 -3.09
N ILE A 20 -20.28 -3.93 -3.37
CA ILE A 20 -19.66 -3.91 -4.70
C ILE A 20 -18.67 -5.05 -4.87
N GLY A 21 -17.83 -5.26 -3.90
CA GLY A 21 -16.72 -6.19 -3.96
C GLY A 21 -15.76 -5.99 -2.82
N VAL A 22 -14.47 -6.15 -3.09
CA VAL A 22 -13.41 -5.97 -2.11
C VAL A 22 -12.28 -5.08 -2.65
N VAL A 23 -11.52 -4.48 -1.74
CA VAL A 23 -10.28 -3.78 -2.10
C VAL A 23 -9.27 -4.79 -2.61
N GLY A 24 -8.94 -4.72 -3.89
CA GLY A 24 -7.96 -5.61 -4.54
C GLY A 24 -6.56 -5.05 -4.60
N GLY A 25 -6.37 -3.77 -4.25
CA GLY A 25 -5.06 -3.11 -4.27
C GLY A 25 -5.15 -1.59 -4.14
N ILE A 26 -4.01 -0.99 -3.88
CA ILE A 26 -3.83 0.46 -3.80
C ILE A 26 -2.60 0.81 -4.64
N ALA A 27 -2.69 1.83 -5.48
CA ALA A 27 -1.56 2.31 -6.25
C ALA A 27 -0.94 3.54 -5.58
N ILE A 28 0.38 3.64 -5.66
CA ILE A 28 1.21 4.66 -5.01
C ILE A 28 1.97 5.45 -6.05
N ASP A 29 1.86 6.77 -5.97
CA ASP A 29 2.76 7.69 -6.63
C ASP A 29 3.97 7.94 -5.72
N THR A 30 5.12 7.43 -6.09
CA THR A 30 6.36 7.50 -5.31
C THR A 30 7.05 8.86 -5.37
N ASP A 31 6.64 9.75 -6.29
CA ASP A 31 7.16 11.12 -6.38
C ASP A 31 6.47 12.03 -5.35
N THR A 32 5.17 11.86 -5.19
CA THR A 32 4.35 12.66 -4.27
C THR A 32 4.01 11.95 -2.96
N TRP A 33 4.29 10.67 -2.87
CA TRP A 33 3.91 9.79 -1.76
C TRP A 33 2.40 9.77 -1.48
N LYS A 34 1.61 10.00 -2.52
CA LYS A 34 0.16 9.82 -2.48
C LYS A 34 -0.21 8.39 -2.87
N ALA A 35 -1.36 7.95 -2.40
CA ALA A 35 -2.01 6.72 -2.85
C ALA A 35 -3.28 7.10 -3.63
N PRO A 36 -3.14 7.60 -4.89
CA PRO A 36 -4.23 8.26 -5.60
C PRO A 36 -5.29 7.30 -6.13
N VAL A 37 -4.99 6.01 -6.25
CA VAL A 37 -5.87 5.05 -6.91
C VAL A 37 -6.08 3.81 -6.05
N ILE A 38 -7.36 3.41 -5.95
CA ILE A 38 -7.78 2.15 -5.34
C ILE A 38 -8.25 1.19 -6.46
N ARG A 39 -7.84 -0.07 -6.38
CA ARG A 39 -8.34 -1.17 -7.19
C ARG A 39 -9.46 -1.88 -6.44
N ILE A 40 -10.62 -2.02 -7.07
CA ILE A 40 -11.76 -2.73 -6.50
C ILE A 40 -12.04 -3.96 -7.35
N CYS A 41 -12.07 -5.13 -6.72
CA CYS A 41 -12.40 -6.39 -7.36
C CYS A 41 -13.85 -6.77 -7.04
N LEU A 42 -14.64 -6.94 -8.08
CA LEU A 42 -16.09 -6.99 -8.02
C LEU A 42 -16.62 -8.34 -7.54
N ASN A 43 -17.68 -8.31 -6.79
CA ASN A 43 -18.51 -9.47 -6.53
C ASN A 43 -19.20 -9.91 -7.84
N ARG A 44 -19.46 -11.24 -7.93
CA ARG A 44 -20.10 -11.81 -9.11
C ARG A 44 -21.46 -11.16 -9.39
N GLY A 45 -21.65 -10.69 -10.62
CA GLY A 45 -22.90 -10.08 -11.09
C GLY A 45 -22.90 -8.55 -11.01
N VAL A 46 -22.01 -7.93 -10.23
CA VAL A 46 -21.90 -6.47 -10.12
C VAL A 46 -21.29 -5.86 -11.38
N GLU A 47 -20.42 -6.61 -12.08
CA GLU A 47 -19.75 -6.18 -13.31
C GLU A 47 -20.72 -5.69 -14.38
N MET A 48 -21.88 -6.32 -14.51
CA MET A 48 -22.91 -5.91 -15.48
C MET A 48 -23.53 -4.55 -15.13
N SER A 49 -23.67 -4.23 -13.84
CA SER A 49 -24.27 -2.97 -13.37
C SER A 49 -23.40 -1.76 -13.67
N ILE A 50 -22.10 -1.96 -13.79
CA ILE A 50 -21.13 -0.89 -14.06
C ILE A 50 -20.50 -0.98 -15.46
N GLY A 51 -20.99 -1.92 -16.30
CA GLY A 51 -20.57 -2.06 -17.69
C GLY A 51 -19.15 -2.58 -17.89
N ILE A 52 -18.62 -3.35 -16.92
CA ILE A 52 -17.30 -3.98 -17.01
C ILE A 52 -17.45 -5.39 -17.57
N THR A 53 -16.62 -5.71 -18.57
CA THR A 53 -16.58 -7.07 -19.14
C THR A 53 -15.89 -8.01 -18.15
N LYS A 54 -16.55 -9.11 -17.83
CA LYS A 54 -15.98 -10.16 -16.97
C LYS A 54 -14.80 -10.83 -17.69
N PRO A 55 -13.63 -10.94 -17.05
CA PRO A 55 -12.52 -11.70 -17.61
C PRO A 55 -12.85 -13.22 -17.64
N LEU A 56 -12.18 -13.96 -18.53
CA LEU A 56 -12.34 -15.41 -18.62
C LEU A 56 -11.93 -16.12 -17.31
N PHE A 57 -10.93 -15.57 -16.62
CA PHE A 57 -10.42 -16.08 -15.35
C PHE A 57 -10.30 -14.95 -14.33
N GLY A 58 -10.60 -15.26 -13.06
CA GLY A 58 -10.51 -14.33 -11.95
C GLY A 58 -11.73 -13.43 -11.79
N ALA A 59 -11.62 -12.47 -10.87
CA ALA A 59 -12.62 -11.44 -10.64
C ALA A 59 -12.44 -10.28 -11.62
N ALA A 60 -13.53 -9.65 -12.04
CA ALA A 60 -13.49 -8.37 -12.73
C ALA A 60 -13.05 -7.31 -11.69
N CYS A 61 -12.05 -6.53 -12.02
CA CYS A 61 -11.59 -5.45 -11.15
C CYS A 61 -11.54 -4.14 -11.96
N PHE A 62 -11.66 -3.01 -11.27
CA PHE A 62 -11.51 -1.70 -11.84
C PHE A 62 -10.68 -0.79 -10.92
N PHE A 63 -10.25 0.33 -11.46
CA PHE A 63 -9.50 1.35 -10.74
C PHE A 63 -10.33 2.64 -10.67
N MET A 64 -10.26 3.31 -9.53
CA MET A 64 -10.86 4.62 -9.33
C MET A 64 -9.99 5.46 -8.39
N GLU A 65 -10.22 6.78 -8.37
CA GLU A 65 -9.52 7.65 -7.42
C GLU A 65 -9.85 7.26 -5.98
N SER A 66 -8.83 7.17 -5.14
CA SER A 66 -8.98 6.91 -3.71
C SER A 66 -9.76 7.99 -2.97
N SER A 67 -9.80 9.21 -3.53
CA SER A 67 -10.62 10.33 -3.04
C SER A 67 -12.12 10.03 -3.00
N HIS A 68 -12.58 9.02 -3.74
CA HIS A 68 -13.97 8.55 -3.69
C HIS A 68 -14.25 7.54 -2.57
N ALA A 69 -13.23 7.04 -1.87
CA ALA A 69 -13.39 6.29 -0.64
C ALA A 69 -13.59 7.28 0.52
N GLU A 70 -14.83 7.47 0.92
CA GLU A 70 -15.23 8.46 1.93
C GLU A 70 -14.85 8.04 3.34
N TYR A 71 -15.07 6.76 3.65
CA TYR A 71 -14.70 6.16 4.95
C TYR A 71 -13.98 4.85 4.73
N VAL A 72 -12.93 4.63 5.54
CA VAL A 72 -12.16 3.40 5.60
C VAL A 72 -12.06 2.97 7.06
N SER A 73 -12.74 1.88 7.40
CA SER A 73 -12.75 1.28 8.74
C SER A 73 -12.82 -0.24 8.57
N ASP A 74 -13.85 -0.91 9.09
CA ASP A 74 -14.10 -2.35 8.88
C ASP A 74 -14.56 -2.67 7.44
N LEU A 75 -14.89 -1.64 6.68
CA LEU A 75 -15.21 -1.66 5.26
C LEU A 75 -14.88 -0.31 4.62
N VAL A 76 -14.84 -0.28 3.30
CA VAL A 76 -14.63 0.95 2.52
C VAL A 76 -15.98 1.43 1.96
N THR A 77 -16.42 2.63 2.37
CA THR A 77 -17.61 3.26 1.82
C THR A 77 -17.24 4.24 0.73
N LEU A 78 -17.87 4.11 -0.43
CA LEU A 78 -17.67 5.04 -1.55
C LEU A 78 -18.66 6.21 -1.48
N SER A 79 -18.22 7.38 -1.96
CA SER A 79 -19.06 8.57 -2.13
C SER A 79 -19.94 8.52 -3.39
N LYS A 80 -19.94 7.44 -4.15
CA LYS A 80 -20.66 7.27 -5.42
C LYS A 80 -21.65 6.12 -5.35
N ASN A 81 -22.81 6.28 -6.00
CA ASN A 81 -23.78 5.20 -6.16
C ASN A 81 -23.28 4.16 -7.16
N LEU A 82 -23.73 2.93 -7.02
CA LEU A 82 -23.34 1.83 -7.90
C LEU A 82 -23.54 2.16 -9.39
N GLY A 83 -24.68 2.75 -9.77
CA GLY A 83 -25.01 3.10 -11.15
C GLY A 83 -24.12 4.15 -11.78
N ASP A 84 -23.46 4.97 -10.96
CA ASP A 84 -22.59 6.07 -11.40
C ASP A 84 -21.13 5.67 -11.54
N LEU A 85 -20.70 4.53 -10.96
CA LEU A 85 -19.30 4.11 -10.88
C LEU A 85 -18.63 4.02 -12.26
N LYS A 86 -19.37 3.67 -13.30
CA LYS A 86 -18.85 3.63 -14.68
C LYS A 86 -18.20 4.93 -15.15
N ASN A 87 -18.60 6.07 -14.57
CA ASN A 87 -18.09 7.40 -14.94
C ASN A 87 -16.78 7.76 -14.23
N PHE A 88 -16.33 6.92 -13.28
CA PHE A 88 -15.16 7.16 -12.43
C PHE A 88 -14.07 6.09 -12.62
N LEU A 89 -14.17 5.29 -13.66
CA LEU A 89 -13.18 4.28 -13.98
C LEU A 89 -11.91 4.94 -14.50
N ILE A 90 -10.76 4.51 -13.99
CA ILE A 90 -9.44 4.91 -14.45
C ILE A 90 -8.90 3.83 -15.38
N ASP A 91 -8.29 4.27 -16.50
CA ASP A 91 -7.60 3.37 -17.40
C ASP A 91 -6.42 2.69 -16.69
N PRO A 92 -6.29 1.37 -16.74
CA PRO A 92 -5.16 0.66 -16.13
C PRO A 92 -3.78 1.19 -16.55
N GLU A 93 -3.64 1.74 -17.77
CA GLU A 93 -2.39 2.34 -18.27
C GLU A 93 -1.99 3.63 -17.53
N GLN A 94 -2.94 4.28 -16.86
CA GLN A 94 -2.74 5.51 -16.09
C GLN A 94 -2.47 5.24 -14.60
N VAL A 95 -2.55 3.97 -14.18
CA VAL A 95 -2.38 3.58 -12.77
C VAL A 95 -0.90 3.58 -12.42
N PRO A 96 -0.48 4.28 -11.36
CA PRO A 96 0.91 4.24 -10.89
C PRO A 96 1.26 2.88 -10.28
N LEU A 97 2.43 2.78 -9.66
CA LEU A 97 2.94 1.53 -9.08
C LEU A 97 1.99 0.96 -8.02
N MET A 98 1.63 -0.30 -8.16
CA MET A 98 0.81 -0.97 -7.14
C MET A 98 1.62 -1.17 -5.86
N ALA A 99 1.03 -0.83 -4.72
CA ALA A 99 1.67 -0.99 -3.40
C ALA A 99 2.08 -2.45 -3.12
N GLY A 100 1.27 -3.40 -3.58
CA GLY A 100 1.58 -4.83 -3.48
C GLY A 100 2.88 -5.23 -4.18
N ASP A 101 3.28 -4.52 -5.24
CA ASP A 101 4.53 -4.78 -5.95
C ASP A 101 5.77 -4.22 -5.20
N ILE A 102 5.56 -3.37 -4.20
CA ILE A 102 6.62 -2.83 -3.34
C ILE A 102 6.88 -3.77 -2.15
N VAL A 103 5.84 -4.39 -1.61
CA VAL A 103 5.96 -5.38 -0.53
C VAL A 103 6.81 -6.55 -1.01
N GLY A 104 7.77 -6.98 -0.20
CA GLY A 104 8.73 -8.02 -0.55
C GLY A 104 9.98 -7.52 -1.28
N LYS A 105 10.04 -6.25 -1.73
CA LYS A 105 11.27 -5.70 -2.34
C LYS A 105 12.37 -5.57 -1.29
N ARG A 106 13.61 -5.86 -1.74
CA ARG A 106 14.80 -5.63 -0.94
C ARG A 106 15.06 -4.15 -0.75
N VAL A 107 15.54 -3.80 0.44
CA VAL A 107 15.86 -2.44 0.85
C VAL A 107 17.36 -2.26 0.97
N LEU A 108 17.91 -1.29 0.26
CA LEU A 108 19.32 -0.91 0.32
C LEU A 108 19.45 0.43 1.03
N GLY A 109 20.34 0.48 2.00
CA GLY A 109 20.77 1.74 2.62
C GLY A 109 21.74 2.52 1.74
N LEU A 110 22.13 3.69 2.21
CA LEU A 110 23.16 4.50 1.58
C LEU A 110 24.42 3.65 1.34
N LYS A 111 25.07 3.80 0.19
CA LYS A 111 26.22 3.00 -0.28
C LYS A 111 25.87 1.56 -0.70
N GLY A 112 24.60 1.25 -0.96
CA GLY A 112 24.17 -0.04 -1.53
C GLY A 112 24.22 -1.22 -0.57
N ARG A 113 24.32 -1.00 0.73
CA ARG A 113 24.26 -2.06 1.73
C ARG A 113 22.83 -2.55 1.89
N GLU A 114 22.62 -3.85 1.79
CA GLU A 114 21.31 -4.44 2.03
C GLU A 114 20.92 -4.33 3.52
N ILE A 115 19.74 -3.78 3.76
CA ILE A 115 19.18 -3.51 5.10
C ILE A 115 18.15 -4.57 5.47
N GLY A 116 17.28 -4.92 4.52
CA GLY A 116 16.18 -5.83 4.77
C GLY A 116 15.20 -5.89 3.60
N THR A 117 13.94 -6.16 3.93
CA THR A 117 12.85 -6.34 2.96
C THR A 117 11.63 -5.55 3.42
N VAL A 118 10.92 -4.91 2.49
CA VAL A 118 9.65 -4.24 2.79
C VAL A 118 8.64 -5.29 3.25
N GLU A 119 8.13 -5.15 4.46
CA GLU A 119 7.12 -6.02 5.06
C GLU A 119 5.71 -5.50 4.85
N SER A 120 5.54 -4.18 5.04
CA SER A 120 4.26 -3.50 5.00
C SER A 120 4.44 -2.03 4.63
N ILE A 121 3.37 -1.41 4.17
CA ILE A 121 3.28 0.03 3.85
C ILE A 121 2.22 0.65 4.74
N ILE A 122 2.54 1.75 5.40
CA ILE A 122 1.63 2.47 6.28
C ILE A 122 1.00 3.64 5.54
N LEU A 123 -0.31 3.64 5.50
CA LEU A 123 -1.14 4.63 4.83
C LEU A 123 -1.91 5.50 5.84
N ASP A 124 -2.05 6.76 5.51
CA ASP A 124 -3.00 7.66 6.14
C ASP A 124 -4.15 7.86 5.16
N THR A 125 -5.30 7.29 5.48
CA THR A 125 -6.50 7.30 4.62
C THR A 125 -7.45 8.44 4.96
N ASN A 126 -7.13 9.25 5.98
CA ASN A 126 -7.94 10.39 6.37
C ASN A 126 -7.70 11.58 5.42
N GLY A 127 -8.68 11.88 4.59
CA GLY A 127 -8.62 12.97 3.62
C GLY A 127 -7.81 12.62 2.37
N THR A 128 -6.61 13.16 2.23
CA THR A 128 -5.69 12.81 1.14
C THR A 128 -4.94 11.54 1.49
N TRP A 129 -5.16 10.48 0.76
CA TRP A 129 -4.47 9.22 0.95
C TRP A 129 -2.95 9.39 0.77
N MET A 130 -2.20 9.23 1.86
CA MET A 130 -0.75 9.46 1.90
C MET A 130 -0.01 8.22 2.40
N VAL A 131 1.09 7.88 1.74
CA VAL A 131 2.05 6.91 2.27
C VAL A 131 2.89 7.60 3.35
N ARG A 132 2.90 7.05 4.55
CA ARG A 132 3.66 7.61 5.69
C ARG A 132 5.02 6.97 5.86
N SER A 133 5.06 5.65 5.78
CA SER A 133 6.30 4.89 5.99
C SER A 133 6.20 3.50 5.38
N PHE A 134 7.37 2.87 5.23
CA PHE A 134 7.51 1.44 4.98
C PHE A 134 8.01 0.76 6.25
N ASN A 135 7.36 -0.30 6.65
CA ASN A 135 7.89 -1.19 7.68
C ASN A 135 8.84 -2.19 7.01
N VAL A 136 10.09 -2.16 7.43
CA VAL A 136 11.16 -2.97 6.86
C VAL A 136 11.58 -4.03 7.87
N ARG A 137 11.53 -5.29 7.46
CA ARG A 137 12.09 -6.41 8.20
C ARG A 137 13.60 -6.44 7.98
N LEU A 138 14.37 -6.29 9.07
CA LEU A 138 15.82 -6.18 8.99
C LEU A 138 16.49 -7.55 8.76
N GLU A 139 17.56 -7.55 7.98
CA GLU A 139 18.44 -8.69 7.83
C GLU A 139 19.19 -9.01 9.13
N LYS A 140 19.34 -10.30 9.44
CA LYS A 140 20.02 -10.77 10.69
C LYS A 140 21.44 -10.20 10.84
N ARG A 141 22.17 -10.08 9.73
CA ARG A 141 23.53 -9.50 9.71
C ARG A 141 23.53 -8.04 10.10
N VAL A 142 22.51 -7.27 9.66
CA VAL A 142 22.38 -5.84 9.99
C VAL A 142 22.16 -5.66 11.48
N LEU A 143 21.33 -6.49 12.09
CA LEU A 143 21.09 -6.49 13.54
C LEU A 143 22.38 -6.74 14.34
N GLY A 144 23.20 -7.69 13.86
CA GLY A 144 24.50 -7.98 14.48
C GLY A 144 25.44 -6.79 14.44
N ASP A 145 25.54 -6.13 13.29
CA ASP A 145 26.41 -4.98 13.07
C ASP A 145 25.97 -3.75 13.86
N LEU A 146 24.66 -3.54 13.97
CA LEU A 146 24.08 -2.43 14.73
C LEU A 146 24.13 -2.66 16.24
N LYS A 147 24.55 -3.87 16.70
CA LYS A 147 24.59 -4.30 18.12
C LYS A 147 23.22 -4.17 18.81
N VAL A 148 22.13 -4.30 18.04
CA VAL A 148 20.78 -4.27 18.59
C VAL A 148 20.52 -5.57 19.35
N LYS A 149 20.13 -5.47 20.62
CA LYS A 149 19.75 -6.66 21.43
C LYS A 149 18.56 -7.35 20.79
N LYS A 150 18.74 -8.62 20.38
CA LYS A 150 17.63 -9.45 19.89
C LYS A 150 16.57 -9.58 20.97
N ARG A 151 15.36 -9.12 20.72
CA ARG A 151 14.19 -9.65 21.41
C ARG A 151 13.97 -11.09 20.90
N LEU A 152 13.89 -12.05 21.80
CA LEU A 152 14.07 -13.49 21.56
C LEU A 152 13.09 -14.14 20.56
N LEU A 153 12.02 -13.47 20.09
CA LEU A 153 10.94 -14.13 19.35
C LEU A 153 10.48 -13.42 18.06
N THR A 154 10.93 -12.21 17.75
CA THR A 154 10.48 -11.49 16.55
C THR A 154 11.64 -10.84 15.81
N THR A 155 11.64 -10.93 14.48
CA THR A 155 12.55 -10.15 13.65
C THR A 155 12.16 -8.67 13.79
N PRO A 156 13.09 -7.78 14.17
CA PRO A 156 12.76 -6.38 14.35
C PRO A 156 12.30 -5.75 13.04
N LEU A 157 11.17 -5.05 13.13
CA LEU A 157 10.68 -4.15 12.10
C LEU A 157 11.18 -2.75 12.42
N VAL A 158 11.60 -2.03 11.39
CA VAL A 158 11.88 -0.61 11.48
C VAL A 158 10.94 0.15 10.55
N SER A 159 10.33 1.21 11.04
CA SER A 159 9.48 2.08 10.22
C SER A 159 10.35 3.15 9.58
N ILE A 160 10.46 3.12 8.25
CA ILE A 160 11.21 4.08 7.44
C ILE A 160 10.23 5.09 6.87
N ALA A 161 10.33 6.34 7.28
CA ALA A 161 9.49 7.41 6.76
C ALA A 161 9.77 7.66 5.26
N THR A 162 8.77 8.09 4.51
CA THR A 162 8.90 8.34 3.07
C THR A 162 9.99 9.34 2.71
N LYS A 163 10.23 10.35 3.56
CA LYS A 163 11.34 11.32 3.40
C LYS A 163 12.74 10.68 3.39
N ASP A 164 12.88 9.50 3.99
CA ASP A 164 14.13 8.75 4.09
C ASP A 164 14.27 7.70 2.97
N ILE A 165 13.28 7.60 2.08
CA ILE A 165 13.30 6.77 0.88
C ILE A 165 13.72 7.63 -0.30
N ARG A 166 14.79 7.23 -0.97
CA ARG A 166 15.33 7.94 -2.13
C ARG A 166 14.66 7.53 -3.43
N THR A 167 14.41 6.23 -3.61
CA THR A 167 13.91 5.67 -4.89
C THR A 167 13.23 4.34 -4.62
N VAL A 168 12.14 4.09 -5.34
CA VAL A 168 11.47 2.80 -5.43
C VAL A 168 11.48 2.35 -6.88
N GLY A 169 12.17 1.24 -7.14
CA GLY A 169 12.25 0.58 -8.44
C GLY A 169 12.19 -0.94 -8.24
N ASP A 170 13.10 -1.69 -8.84
CA ASP A 170 13.28 -3.12 -8.55
C ASP A 170 13.68 -3.36 -7.09
N LEU A 171 14.33 -2.36 -6.51
CA LEU A 171 14.75 -2.30 -5.12
C LEU A 171 14.25 -0.98 -4.51
N VAL A 172 14.18 -0.94 -3.19
CA VAL A 172 13.97 0.31 -2.43
C VAL A 172 15.32 0.83 -1.97
N MET A 173 15.66 2.05 -2.34
CA MET A 173 16.91 2.70 -1.92
C MET A 173 16.62 3.76 -0.87
N LEU A 174 17.33 3.72 0.24
CA LEU A 174 17.21 4.71 1.32
C LEU A 174 18.19 5.87 1.13
N ALA A 175 17.82 7.04 1.65
CA ALA A 175 18.68 8.20 1.77
C ALA A 175 19.51 8.21 3.08
N ILE A 176 19.28 7.22 3.96
CA ILE A 176 19.89 7.11 5.28
C ILE A 176 20.99 6.04 5.32
N ASP A 177 21.93 6.20 6.23
CA ASP A 177 22.99 5.24 6.49
C ASP A 177 22.71 4.34 7.71
N ALA A 178 23.66 3.44 8.00
CA ALA A 178 23.52 2.48 9.10
C ALA A 178 23.45 3.13 10.49
N ASN A 179 24.09 4.32 10.69
CA ASN A 179 24.06 5.00 11.98
C ASN A 179 22.69 5.62 12.24
N GLN A 180 22.13 6.29 11.22
CA GLN A 180 20.77 6.83 11.27
C GLN A 180 19.72 5.74 11.47
N LEU A 181 19.89 4.58 10.82
CA LEU A 181 19.03 3.41 11.04
C LEU A 181 19.10 2.91 12.49
N LYS A 182 20.30 2.90 13.10
CA LYS A 182 20.48 2.52 14.51
C LYS A 182 19.73 3.46 15.45
N GLU A 183 19.81 4.77 15.23
CA GLU A 183 19.08 5.76 16.03
C GLU A 183 17.56 5.57 15.95
N MET A 184 17.04 5.18 14.80
CA MET A 184 15.62 4.87 14.64
C MET A 184 15.20 3.65 15.47
N LEU A 185 16.02 2.60 15.49
CA LEU A 185 15.78 1.39 16.27
C LEU A 185 15.85 1.59 17.79
N GLU A 186 16.67 2.54 18.24
CA GLU A 186 16.80 2.86 19.67
C GLU A 186 15.63 3.71 20.20
N LYS A 187 14.90 4.38 19.29
CA LYS A 187 13.73 5.23 19.61
C LYS A 187 12.39 4.50 19.49
N SER A 188 12.37 3.30 18.91
CA SER A 188 11.18 2.42 18.74
C SER A 188 11.05 1.44 19.89
#